data_6f61a214d36a72a00a05943121335d9f
#
_entry.id   6f61a214d36a72a00a05943121335d9f
#
_cell.length_a   1.000
_cell.length_b   1.000
_cell.length_c   1.000
_cell.angle_alpha   90.00
_cell.angle_beta   90.00
_cell.angle_gamma   90.00
#
_symmetry.space_group_name_H-M   'P 1'
#
loop_
_entity.id
_entity.type
_entity.pdbx_description
1 polymer ?
#
loop_
_entity_poly.entity_id
_entity_poly.type
_entity_poly.pdbx_seq_one_letter_code
_entity_poly.pdbx_strand_id
1 'polypeptide(L)'
;PWLHQRAMAAIAALQLGVSAEQLRRTAAYLSERRQFDRAIATFQAAQMQMADGYILLEVLRSSLWQLCYRLDSGADAAAEADATKYLAGEAGHRIGHLAQHLHGGIGVDVSYPIHRFQLWSRALGMTHGGSAAALSRLGDWLAGHEVLGWKYDLESMPA
;
A
#
# COMPACT_ATOMS: atom_id res chain seq x y z
N PRO A 1 -17.56 0.88 -15.13
CA PRO A 1 -17.01 -0.15 -14.25
C PRO A 1 -15.68 -0.69 -14.77
N TRP A 2 -15.61 -1.22 -15.99
CA TRP A 2 -14.44 -1.89 -16.57
C TRP A 2 -13.14 -1.08 -16.51
N LEU A 3 -13.15 0.17 -16.97
CA LEU A 3 -11.98 1.05 -16.97
C LEU A 3 -11.55 1.43 -15.55
N HIS A 4 -12.51 1.69 -14.67
CA HIS A 4 -12.25 2.05 -13.28
C HIS A 4 -11.46 0.95 -12.55
N GLN A 5 -11.92 -0.30 -12.60
CA GLN A 5 -11.27 -1.43 -11.92
C GLN A 5 -9.81 -1.62 -12.39
N ARG A 6 -9.56 -1.50 -13.68
CA ARG A 6 -8.20 -1.62 -14.26
C ARG A 6 -7.32 -0.41 -13.91
N ALA A 7 -7.90 0.78 -13.86
CA ALA A 7 -7.17 1.96 -13.39
C ALA A 7 -6.75 1.81 -11.93
N MET A 8 -7.59 1.25 -11.06
CA MET A 8 -7.23 0.99 -9.66
C MET A 8 -6.09 -0.03 -9.56
N ALA A 9 -6.13 -1.10 -10.35
CA ALA A 9 -5.04 -2.07 -10.41
C ALA A 9 -3.71 -1.43 -10.86
N ALA A 10 -3.75 -0.60 -11.92
CA ALA A 10 -2.56 0.08 -12.42
C ALA A 10 -1.96 1.06 -11.41
N ILE A 11 -2.80 1.86 -10.72
CA ILE A 11 -2.37 2.79 -9.68
C ILE A 11 -1.76 2.03 -8.50
N ALA A 12 -2.39 0.94 -8.08
CA ALA A 12 -1.90 0.12 -6.98
C ALA A 12 -0.56 -0.56 -7.34
N ALA A 13 -0.38 -1.01 -8.58
CA ALA A 13 0.87 -1.57 -9.07
C ALA A 13 2.01 -0.54 -9.06
N LEU A 14 1.73 0.69 -9.52
CA LEU A 14 2.69 1.80 -9.45
C LEU A 14 3.05 2.11 -8.00
N GLN A 15 2.06 2.21 -7.10
CA GLN A 15 2.30 2.48 -5.68
C GLN A 15 3.11 1.37 -5.02
N LEU A 16 2.82 0.11 -5.35
CA LEU A 16 3.59 -1.04 -4.85
C LEU A 16 5.07 -0.91 -5.22
N GLY A 17 5.36 -0.60 -6.49
CA GLY A 17 6.73 -0.39 -6.97
C GLY A 17 7.44 0.78 -6.28
N VAL A 18 6.77 1.92 -6.16
CA VAL A 18 7.28 3.11 -5.47
C VAL A 18 7.61 2.80 -4.00
N SER A 19 6.69 2.14 -3.29
CA SER A 19 6.84 1.79 -1.88
C SER A 19 7.94 0.75 -1.66
N ALA A 20 8.02 -0.27 -2.52
CA ALA A 20 9.05 -1.31 -2.44
C ALA A 20 10.46 -0.72 -2.61
N GLU A 21 10.67 0.13 -3.61
CA GLU A 21 11.96 0.77 -3.83
C GLU A 21 12.32 1.76 -2.71
N GLN A 22 11.33 2.48 -2.18
CA GLN A 22 11.53 3.38 -1.05
C GLN A 22 12.01 2.61 0.20
N LEU A 23 11.36 1.49 0.55
CA LEU A 23 11.78 0.64 1.66
C LEU A 23 13.17 0.04 1.44
N ARG A 24 13.47 -0.43 0.23
CA ARG A 24 14.78 -0.97 -0.12
C ARG A 24 15.90 0.06 0.10
N ARG A 25 15.70 1.31 -0.36
CA ARG A 25 16.66 2.41 -0.16
C ARG A 25 16.79 2.78 1.31
N THR A 26 15.70 2.79 2.04
CA THR A 26 15.71 3.08 3.48
C THR A 26 16.49 2.01 4.24
N ALA A 27 16.28 0.73 3.94
CA ALA A 27 17.03 -0.37 4.55
C ALA A 27 18.56 -0.26 4.27
N ALA A 28 18.94 0.05 3.03
CA ALA A 28 20.35 0.26 2.67
C ALA A 28 20.95 1.43 3.46
N TYR A 29 20.26 2.58 3.49
CA TYR A 29 20.71 3.74 4.25
C TYR A 29 20.92 3.43 5.74
N LEU A 30 19.96 2.76 6.38
CA LEU A 30 20.03 2.40 7.81
C LEU A 30 21.17 1.42 8.10
N SER A 31 21.54 0.56 7.15
CA SER A 31 22.63 -0.39 7.29
C SER A 31 24.01 0.27 7.19
N GLU A 32 24.12 1.35 6.42
CA GLU A 32 25.39 2.09 6.22
C GLU A 32 25.56 3.23 7.22
N ARG A 33 24.48 3.95 7.54
CA ARG A 33 24.52 5.12 8.43
C ARG A 33 24.77 4.71 9.87
N ARG A 34 25.81 5.27 10.46
CA ARG A 34 26.19 5.01 11.87
C ARG A 34 25.81 6.19 12.75
N GLN A 35 25.30 5.90 13.92
CA GLN A 35 25.08 6.81 15.05
C GLN A 35 25.34 6.04 16.36
N PHE A 36 25.92 6.71 17.37
CA PHE A 36 26.27 6.06 18.62
C PHE A 36 27.14 4.80 18.42
N ASP A 37 28.14 4.92 17.53
CA ASP A 37 29.13 3.90 17.19
C ASP A 37 28.61 2.62 16.50
N ARG A 38 27.34 2.60 16.13
CA ARG A 38 26.73 1.44 15.43
C ARG A 38 25.80 1.85 14.29
N ALA A 39 25.51 0.92 13.39
CA ALA A 39 24.57 1.14 12.29
C ALA A 39 23.14 1.39 12.82
N ILE A 40 22.40 2.33 12.19
CA ILE A 40 21.04 2.63 12.62
C ILE A 40 20.13 1.38 12.52
N ALA A 41 20.37 0.51 11.54
CA ALA A 41 19.65 -0.76 11.40
C ALA A 41 19.72 -1.70 12.63
N THR A 42 20.67 -1.47 13.55
CA THR A 42 20.79 -2.27 14.78
C THR A 42 19.89 -1.79 15.93
N PHE A 43 19.24 -0.65 15.78
CA PHE A 43 18.32 -0.14 16.78
C PHE A 43 16.94 -0.78 16.62
N GLN A 44 16.40 -1.35 17.70
CA GLN A 44 15.10 -2.03 17.67
C GLN A 44 13.97 -1.14 17.14
N ALA A 45 13.94 0.14 17.51
CA ALA A 45 12.93 1.07 17.01
C ALA A 45 12.96 1.24 15.48
N ALA A 46 14.15 1.26 14.87
CA ALA A 46 14.28 1.32 13.41
C ALA A 46 13.85 0.00 12.76
N GLN A 47 14.20 -1.14 13.38
CA GLN A 47 13.78 -2.46 12.89
C GLN A 47 12.26 -2.63 12.93
N MET A 48 11.60 -2.22 14.01
CA MET A 48 10.14 -2.28 14.14
C MET A 48 9.44 -1.42 13.08
N GLN A 49 9.91 -0.19 12.87
CA GLN A 49 9.35 0.68 11.84
C GLN A 49 9.53 0.08 10.44
N MET A 50 10.69 -0.48 10.12
CA MET A 50 10.91 -1.15 8.85
C MET A 50 10.00 -2.37 8.68
N ALA A 51 9.79 -3.17 9.75
CA ALA A 51 8.87 -4.30 9.72
C ALA A 51 7.42 -3.85 9.43
N ASP A 52 6.95 -2.77 10.07
CA ASP A 52 5.64 -2.18 9.80
C ASP A 52 5.51 -1.76 8.32
N GLY A 53 6.56 -1.15 7.76
CA GLY A 53 6.59 -0.78 6.34
C GLY A 53 6.49 -2.00 5.42
N TYR A 54 7.20 -3.08 5.72
CA TYR A 54 7.11 -4.33 4.95
C TYR A 54 5.75 -5.01 5.09
N ILE A 55 5.13 -5.00 6.26
CA ILE A 55 3.77 -5.52 6.46
C ILE A 55 2.78 -4.77 5.55
N LEU A 56 2.83 -3.44 5.53
CA LEU A 56 1.97 -2.63 4.66
C LEU A 56 2.20 -2.93 3.17
N LEU A 57 3.44 -3.12 2.77
CA LEU A 57 3.80 -3.47 1.40
C LEU A 57 3.21 -4.84 1.00
N GLU A 58 3.31 -5.85 1.86
CA GLU A 58 2.79 -7.19 1.57
C GLU A 58 1.26 -7.25 1.60
N VAL A 59 0.61 -6.48 2.46
CA VAL A 59 -0.86 -6.32 2.44
C VAL A 59 -1.31 -5.73 1.09
N LEU A 60 -0.65 -4.66 0.62
CA LEU A 60 -0.95 -4.09 -0.69
C LEU A 60 -0.67 -5.09 -1.82
N ARG A 61 0.44 -5.82 -1.76
CA ARG A 61 0.81 -6.84 -2.76
C ARG A 61 -0.26 -7.92 -2.87
N SER A 62 -0.69 -8.46 -1.74
CA SER A 62 -1.71 -9.51 -1.68
C SER A 62 -3.05 -9.03 -2.23
N SER A 63 -3.48 -7.82 -1.85
CA SER A 63 -4.72 -7.22 -2.36
C SER A 63 -4.66 -6.98 -3.87
N LEU A 64 -3.52 -6.48 -4.38
CA LEU A 64 -3.32 -6.29 -5.83
C LEU A 64 -3.39 -7.62 -6.59
N TRP A 65 -2.76 -8.67 -6.09
CA TRP A 65 -2.83 -9.99 -6.72
C TRP A 65 -4.26 -10.55 -6.74
N GLN A 66 -5.01 -10.38 -5.67
CA GLN A 66 -6.42 -10.75 -5.62
C GLN A 66 -7.23 -9.99 -6.68
N LEU A 67 -7.05 -8.67 -6.77
CA LEU A 67 -7.70 -7.84 -7.78
C LEU A 67 -7.36 -8.30 -9.21
N CYS A 68 -6.07 -8.53 -9.50
CA CYS A 68 -5.63 -9.02 -10.81
C CYS A 68 -6.27 -10.37 -11.16
N TYR A 69 -6.32 -11.31 -10.22
CA TYR A 69 -6.95 -12.61 -10.42
C TYR A 69 -8.43 -12.49 -10.77
N ARG A 70 -9.18 -11.64 -10.05
CA ARG A 70 -10.60 -11.41 -10.35
C ARG A 70 -10.80 -10.74 -11.71
N LEU A 71 -9.97 -9.78 -12.07
CA LEU A 71 -10.02 -9.13 -13.39
C LEU A 71 -9.71 -10.09 -14.53
N ASP A 72 -8.78 -11.02 -14.32
CA ASP A 72 -8.37 -12.02 -15.32
C ASP A 72 -9.43 -13.11 -15.49
N SER A 73 -10.08 -13.53 -14.40
CA SER A 73 -11.19 -14.49 -14.42
C SER A 73 -12.51 -13.93 -14.97
N GLY A 74 -12.58 -12.64 -15.25
CA GLY A 74 -13.80 -11.97 -15.71
C GLY A 74 -14.87 -11.79 -14.63
N ALA A 75 -14.52 -12.00 -13.34
CA ALA A 75 -15.41 -11.77 -12.22
C ALA A 75 -15.61 -10.28 -11.96
N ASP A 76 -16.74 -9.92 -11.31
CA ASP A 76 -16.88 -8.57 -10.77
C ASP A 76 -15.82 -8.31 -9.70
N ALA A 77 -15.10 -7.23 -9.84
CA ALA A 77 -13.98 -6.83 -8.98
C ALA A 77 -14.16 -5.41 -8.42
N ALA A 78 -15.40 -4.95 -8.29
CA ALA A 78 -15.69 -3.58 -7.85
C ALA A 78 -15.18 -3.34 -6.41
N ALA A 79 -15.51 -4.23 -5.49
CA ALA A 79 -15.09 -4.15 -4.10
C ALA A 79 -13.58 -4.28 -3.95
N GLU A 80 -12.97 -5.26 -4.63
CA GLU A 80 -11.52 -5.46 -4.60
C GLU A 80 -10.75 -4.28 -5.20
N ALA A 81 -11.28 -3.63 -6.23
CA ALA A 81 -10.68 -2.45 -6.84
C ALA A 81 -10.63 -1.27 -5.85
N ASP A 82 -11.73 -0.98 -5.16
CA ASP A 82 -11.79 0.09 -4.18
C ASP A 82 -11.02 -0.24 -2.91
N ALA A 83 -11.07 -1.47 -2.42
CA ALA A 83 -10.25 -1.94 -1.30
C ALA A 83 -8.76 -1.81 -1.60
N THR A 84 -8.32 -2.27 -2.79
CA THR A 84 -6.92 -2.18 -3.22
C THR A 84 -6.48 -0.73 -3.38
N LYS A 85 -7.32 0.15 -3.91
CA LYS A 85 -7.03 1.58 -4.02
C LYS A 85 -6.87 2.24 -2.65
N TYR A 86 -7.74 1.90 -1.68
CA TYR A 86 -7.60 2.35 -0.30
C TYR A 86 -6.26 1.92 0.29
N LEU A 87 -5.93 0.64 0.22
CA LEU A 87 -4.68 0.09 0.73
C LEU A 87 -3.44 0.69 0.05
N ALA A 88 -3.50 0.96 -1.25
CA ALA A 88 -2.42 1.64 -1.97
C ALA A 88 -2.17 3.05 -1.44
N GLY A 89 -3.22 3.82 -1.16
CA GLY A 89 -3.10 5.14 -0.57
C GLY A 89 -2.52 5.12 0.84
N GLU A 90 -3.01 4.20 1.68
CA GLU A 90 -2.53 4.03 3.06
C GLU A 90 -1.05 3.56 3.09
N ALA A 91 -0.70 2.55 2.31
CA ALA A 91 0.68 2.07 2.21
C ALA A 91 1.63 3.18 1.73
N GLY A 92 1.26 3.89 0.67
CA GLY A 92 2.06 4.99 0.13
C GLY A 92 2.27 6.11 1.14
N HIS A 93 1.21 6.51 1.84
CA HIS A 93 1.28 7.55 2.87
C HIS A 93 2.19 7.14 4.04
N ARG A 94 1.92 5.98 4.64
CA ARG A 94 2.63 5.53 5.84
C ARG A 94 4.08 5.16 5.56
N ILE A 95 4.36 4.44 4.47
CA ILE A 95 5.73 4.10 4.05
C ILE A 95 6.51 5.36 3.69
N GLY A 96 5.86 6.33 3.01
CA GLY A 96 6.48 7.61 2.69
C GLY A 96 6.97 8.36 3.93
N HIS A 97 6.11 8.49 4.93
CA HIS A 97 6.46 9.17 6.19
C HIS A 97 7.51 8.39 6.99
N LEU A 98 7.36 7.08 7.09
CA LEU A 98 8.32 6.20 7.76
C LEU A 98 9.73 6.35 7.16
N ALA A 99 9.83 6.30 5.84
CA ALA A 99 11.11 6.42 5.15
C ALA A 99 11.75 7.80 5.39
N GLN A 100 10.99 8.89 5.30
CA GLN A 100 11.52 10.22 5.61
C GLN A 100 11.97 10.33 7.08
N HIS A 101 11.18 9.82 8.01
CA HIS A 101 11.52 9.83 9.43
C HIS A 101 12.83 9.07 9.69
N LEU A 102 12.99 7.89 9.12
CA LEU A 102 14.18 7.06 9.29
C LEU A 102 15.45 7.64 8.65
N HIS A 103 15.30 8.49 7.63
CA HIS A 103 16.43 9.25 7.06
C HIS A 103 16.80 10.49 7.89
N GLY A 104 15.89 10.97 8.75
CA GLY A 104 16.07 12.20 9.50
C GLY A 104 16.16 13.44 8.60
N GLY A 105 16.98 14.40 8.95
CA GLY A 105 17.09 15.68 8.20
C GLY A 105 17.38 15.52 6.70
N ILE A 106 18.19 14.53 6.30
CA ILE A 106 18.49 14.26 4.90
C ILE A 106 17.25 13.80 4.11
N GLY A 107 16.24 13.24 4.79
CA GLY A 107 15.00 12.79 4.17
C GLY A 107 14.15 13.91 3.54
N VAL A 108 14.37 15.17 3.96
CA VAL A 108 13.69 16.36 3.43
C VAL A 108 14.60 17.21 2.56
N ASP A 109 15.88 16.85 2.42
CA ASP A 109 16.81 17.55 1.56
C ASP A 109 16.47 17.28 0.08
N VAL A 110 16.29 18.37 -0.68
CA VAL A 110 15.93 18.29 -2.12
C VAL A 110 17.03 17.69 -3.00
N SER A 111 18.29 17.71 -2.54
CA SER A 111 19.41 17.07 -3.22
C SER A 111 19.44 15.55 -3.03
N TYR A 112 18.80 15.04 -1.98
CA TYR A 112 18.73 13.61 -1.68
C TYR A 112 17.41 13.02 -2.18
N PRO A 113 17.43 11.93 -2.97
CA PRO A 113 16.29 11.57 -3.80
C PRO A 113 15.10 10.92 -3.05
N ILE A 114 15.21 10.61 -1.75
CA ILE A 114 14.18 9.85 -1.02
C ILE A 114 12.83 10.59 -0.95
N HIS A 115 12.84 11.93 -0.86
CA HIS A 115 11.62 12.74 -0.83
C HIS A 115 10.75 12.59 -2.09
N ARG A 116 11.35 12.24 -3.24
CA ARG A 116 10.62 12.05 -4.51
C ARG A 116 9.63 10.89 -4.42
N PHE A 117 9.98 9.84 -3.69
CA PHE A 117 9.08 8.69 -3.49
C PHE A 117 7.84 9.10 -2.70
N GLN A 118 8.00 9.96 -1.69
CA GLN A 118 6.84 10.47 -0.94
C GLN A 118 5.96 11.37 -1.81
N LEU A 119 6.53 12.23 -2.64
CA LEU A 119 5.77 13.07 -3.57
C LEU A 119 4.97 12.21 -4.55
N TRP A 120 5.59 11.17 -5.12
CA TRP A 120 4.91 10.21 -5.99
C TRP A 120 3.79 9.46 -5.26
N SER A 121 4.05 8.97 -4.05
CA SER A 121 3.03 8.28 -3.24
C SER A 121 1.83 9.18 -2.94
N ARG A 122 2.07 10.45 -2.64
CA ARG A 122 0.97 11.43 -2.45
C ARG A 122 0.18 11.67 -3.73
N ALA A 123 0.87 11.85 -4.86
CA ALA A 123 0.21 12.04 -6.14
C ALA A 123 -0.66 10.83 -6.50
N LEU A 124 -0.13 9.60 -6.41
CA LEU A 124 -0.87 8.36 -6.65
C LEU A 124 -2.02 8.18 -5.65
N GLY A 125 -1.77 8.50 -4.38
CA GLY A 125 -2.77 8.43 -3.31
C GLY A 125 -4.00 9.29 -3.60
N MET A 126 -3.81 10.48 -4.16
CA MET A 126 -4.89 11.46 -4.45
C MET A 126 -5.65 11.17 -5.75
N THR A 127 -5.15 10.31 -6.63
CA THR A 127 -5.83 9.98 -7.89
C THR A 127 -7.20 9.34 -7.64
N HIS A 128 -8.14 9.54 -8.54
CA HIS A 128 -9.50 8.97 -8.49
C HIS A 128 -10.26 9.21 -7.17
N GLY A 129 -10.06 10.40 -6.58
CA GLY A 129 -10.75 10.83 -5.36
C GLY A 129 -10.07 10.41 -4.06
N GLY A 130 -8.91 9.75 -4.14
CA GLY A 130 -8.12 9.37 -2.96
C GLY A 130 -8.68 8.18 -2.17
N SER A 131 -8.00 7.87 -1.06
CA SER A 131 -8.35 6.73 -0.18
C SER A 131 -9.75 6.87 0.43
N ALA A 132 -10.16 8.07 0.83
CA ALA A 132 -11.46 8.29 1.46
C ALA A 132 -12.62 7.99 0.50
N ALA A 133 -12.52 8.43 -0.77
CA ALA A 133 -13.55 8.15 -1.76
C ALA A 133 -13.60 6.64 -2.13
N ALA A 134 -12.46 5.97 -2.17
CA ALA A 134 -12.41 4.52 -2.38
C ALA A 134 -13.09 3.77 -1.23
N LEU A 135 -12.81 4.18 0.01
CA LEU A 135 -13.44 3.58 1.20
C LEU A 135 -14.95 3.83 1.24
N SER A 136 -15.41 5.02 0.85
CA SER A 136 -16.85 5.33 0.74
C SER A 136 -17.55 4.42 -0.28
N ARG A 137 -16.98 4.27 -1.48
CA ARG A 137 -17.56 3.37 -2.50
C ARG A 137 -17.58 1.91 -2.07
N LEU A 138 -16.53 1.47 -1.36
CA LEU A 138 -16.50 0.14 -0.78
C LEU A 138 -17.60 -0.03 0.29
N GLY A 139 -17.81 0.99 1.12
CA GLY A 139 -18.91 0.99 2.11
C GLY A 139 -20.28 0.92 1.46
N ASP A 140 -20.51 1.69 0.40
CA ASP A 140 -21.77 1.66 -0.37
C ASP A 140 -21.99 0.28 -1.01
N TRP A 141 -20.93 -0.33 -1.53
CA TRP A 141 -20.99 -1.69 -2.08
C TRP A 141 -21.34 -2.71 -1.00
N LEU A 142 -20.68 -2.68 0.16
CA LEU A 142 -20.94 -3.58 1.29
C LEU A 142 -22.38 -3.44 1.80
N ALA A 143 -22.91 -2.22 1.88
CA ALA A 143 -24.28 -1.97 2.32
C ALA A 143 -25.35 -2.57 1.37
N GLY A 144 -25.00 -2.79 0.11
CA GLY A 144 -25.87 -3.40 -0.89
C GLY A 144 -25.73 -4.93 -1.02
N HIS A 145 -24.81 -5.55 -0.27
CA HIS A 145 -24.49 -6.97 -0.40
C HIS A 145 -24.62 -7.69 0.96
N GLU A 146 -25.64 -8.53 1.09
CA GLU A 146 -25.90 -9.29 2.33
C GLU A 146 -24.91 -10.46 2.52
N VAL A 147 -24.41 -11.02 1.41
CA VAL A 147 -23.49 -12.17 1.43
C VAL A 147 -22.13 -11.72 0.91
N LEU A 148 -21.12 -11.73 1.76
CA LEU A 148 -19.75 -11.30 1.44
C LEU A 148 -18.84 -12.43 0.95
N GLY A 149 -19.38 -13.66 0.82
CA GLY A 149 -18.62 -14.83 0.37
C GLY A 149 -17.66 -15.40 1.43
N TRP A 150 -17.82 -15.03 2.68
CA TRP A 150 -17.07 -15.63 3.77
C TRP A 150 -17.57 -17.04 4.06
N LYS A 151 -16.73 -17.92 4.57
CA LYS A 151 -17.09 -19.33 4.80
C LYS A 151 -18.31 -19.53 5.69
N TYR A 152 -18.66 -18.54 6.51
CA TYR A 152 -19.85 -18.54 7.37
C TYR A 152 -21.11 -18.01 6.68
N ASP A 153 -20.95 -17.32 5.52
CA ASP A 153 -22.03 -16.80 4.70
C ASP A 153 -22.44 -17.80 3.60
N LEU A 154 -21.63 -18.84 3.40
CA LEU A 154 -21.94 -19.89 2.42
C LEU A 154 -23.03 -20.78 3.01
N GLU A 155 -24.13 -20.97 2.27
CA GLU A 155 -25.12 -22.00 2.60
C GLU A 155 -24.39 -23.32 2.82
N SER A 156 -24.74 -24.03 3.91
CA SER A 156 -24.21 -25.35 4.18
C SER A 156 -24.47 -26.22 2.95
N MET A 157 -23.40 -26.63 2.25
CA MET A 157 -23.55 -27.57 1.14
C MET A 157 -24.32 -28.78 1.65
N PRO A 158 -25.40 -29.21 0.95
CA PRO A 158 -26.11 -30.43 1.32
C PRO A 158 -25.13 -31.59 1.32
N ALA A 159 -25.19 -32.40 2.39
CA ALA A 159 -24.37 -33.56 2.61
C ALA A 159 -24.58 -34.66 1.55
#